data_dc0e43d1118645e7c6ae8eb8a6dec15f
#
_entry.id   dc0e43d1118645e7c6ae8eb8a6dec15f
#
_cell.length_a   1.000
_cell.length_b   1.000
_cell.length_c   1.000
_cell.angle_alpha   90.00
_cell.angle_beta   90.00
_cell.angle_gamma   90.00
#
_symmetry.space_group_name_H-M   'P 1'
#
loop_
_entity.id
_entity.type
_entity.pdbx_description
1 polymer ?
#
loop_
_entity_poly.entity_id
_entity_poly.type
_entity_poly.pdbx_seq_one_letter_code
_entity_poly.pdbx_strand_id
1 'polypeptide(L)'
;SLRVPPHSIEAEQAVLGGLLLDTAAWDNVADVLRSQDFYRPDHRLIFDAIGNLATQNQPCDAVTVSEHLERAGKLVDAGGPSFTGSLARDTPPAANVRAYADIVRERSLLRQLLRAGTDIAASVFNNEGETARELVDMAEGKVFEIAEQGLRSGREGAVSIQTLMPVLIDQIDEWHSNPNQLRGLPTGFDGFDKKTGGLRPGDLVIVAGRPSMGKTTFAVNMAEYAALKGDVKASVAIFSMEMPSEQLMTRMLASIGRVQLGH
;
A
#
# COMPACT_ATOMS: atom_id res chain seq x y z
N SER A 1 13.49 -12.18 31.17
CA SER A 1 12.44 -11.14 31.18
C SER A 1 11.37 -11.54 30.16
N LEU A 2 10.12 -11.65 30.59
CA LEU A 2 8.97 -11.82 29.69
C LEU A 2 8.97 -10.62 28.73
N ARG A 3 9.20 -10.88 27.43
CA ARG A 3 9.12 -9.86 26.39
C ARG A 3 7.63 -9.65 26.08
N VAL A 4 7.08 -8.51 26.51
CA VAL A 4 5.71 -8.14 26.20
C VAL A 4 5.65 -7.67 24.74
N PRO A 5 4.67 -8.13 23.92
CA PRO A 5 4.53 -7.68 22.56
C PRO A 5 4.35 -6.15 22.46
N PRO A 6 4.83 -5.49 21.41
CA PRO A 6 4.69 -4.04 21.24
C PRO A 6 3.23 -3.59 21.26
N HIS A 7 2.89 -2.63 22.13
CA HIS A 7 1.53 -2.07 22.26
C HIS A 7 1.61 -0.65 22.87
N SER A 8 0.53 0.09 22.80
CA SER A 8 0.28 1.32 23.55
C SER A 8 -1.18 1.37 23.91
N ILE A 9 -1.50 1.04 25.17
CA ILE A 9 -2.87 1.03 25.68
C ILE A 9 -3.44 2.46 25.66
N GLU A 10 -2.62 3.44 25.99
CA GLU A 10 -2.99 4.85 26.02
C GLU A 10 -3.39 5.35 24.64
N ALA A 11 -2.65 4.97 23.57
CA ALA A 11 -3.00 5.33 22.19
C ALA A 11 -4.29 4.63 21.76
N GLU A 12 -4.48 3.35 22.10
CA GLU A 12 -5.71 2.62 21.80
C GLU A 12 -6.93 3.26 22.46
N GLN A 13 -6.81 3.62 23.75
CA GLN A 13 -7.88 4.29 24.49
C GLN A 13 -8.16 5.68 23.91
N ALA A 14 -7.13 6.44 23.54
CA ALA A 14 -7.28 7.75 22.94
C ALA A 14 -7.98 7.70 21.58
N VAL A 15 -7.71 6.66 20.75
CA VAL A 15 -8.45 6.44 19.50
C VAL A 15 -9.92 6.15 19.78
N LEU A 16 -10.20 5.17 20.65
CA LEU A 16 -11.59 4.76 20.94
C LEU A 16 -12.38 5.89 21.56
N GLY A 17 -11.81 6.58 22.57
CA GLY A 17 -12.47 7.69 23.20
C GLY A 17 -12.68 8.88 22.27
N GLY A 18 -11.73 9.17 21.37
CA GLY A 18 -11.90 10.20 20.35
C GLY A 18 -13.06 9.89 19.38
N LEU A 19 -13.21 8.62 18.99
CA LEU A 19 -14.32 8.15 18.15
C LEU A 19 -15.67 8.19 18.87
N LEU A 20 -15.68 7.96 20.19
CA LEU A 20 -16.89 8.08 21.03
C LEU A 20 -17.32 9.53 21.26
N LEU A 21 -16.40 10.49 21.15
CA LEU A 21 -16.68 11.93 21.30
C LEU A 21 -17.05 12.58 19.98
N ASP A 22 -16.50 12.13 18.88
CA ASP A 22 -16.72 12.68 17.54
C ASP A 22 -16.83 11.58 16.50
N THR A 23 -18.04 11.26 16.08
CA THR A 23 -18.32 10.26 15.04
C THR A 23 -17.69 10.63 13.70
N ALA A 24 -17.51 11.92 13.37
CA ALA A 24 -16.90 12.35 12.12
C ALA A 24 -15.39 11.99 12.05
N ALA A 25 -14.76 11.75 13.21
CA ALA A 25 -13.37 11.26 13.27
C ALA A 25 -13.20 9.83 12.70
N TRP A 26 -14.31 9.07 12.53
CA TRP A 26 -14.28 7.75 11.94
C TRP A 26 -13.64 7.73 10.56
N ASP A 27 -13.99 8.67 9.69
CA ASP A 27 -13.46 8.74 8.32
C ASP A 27 -11.93 8.91 8.29
N ASN A 28 -11.35 9.53 9.33
CA ASN A 28 -9.91 9.71 9.46
C ASN A 28 -9.17 8.49 10.01
N VAL A 29 -9.88 7.50 10.55
CA VAL A 29 -9.31 6.33 11.22
C VAL A 29 -9.61 5.03 10.46
N ALA A 30 -10.76 4.94 9.79
CA ALA A 30 -11.23 3.74 9.11
C ALA A 30 -10.33 3.26 7.97
N ASP A 31 -9.57 4.17 7.35
CA ASP A 31 -8.57 3.85 6.33
C ASP A 31 -7.22 3.37 6.90
N VAL A 32 -6.94 3.67 8.19
CA VAL A 32 -5.68 3.36 8.86
C VAL A 32 -5.77 2.10 9.70
N LEU A 33 -6.83 1.98 10.49
CA LEU A 33 -6.98 0.93 11.51
C LEU A 33 -8.07 -0.07 11.18
N ARG A 34 -7.80 -1.30 11.63
CA ARG A 34 -8.77 -2.38 11.72
C ARG A 34 -8.82 -2.87 13.16
N SER A 35 -9.88 -3.57 13.55
CA SER A 35 -10.01 -4.12 14.91
C SER A 35 -8.83 -4.99 15.33
N GLN A 36 -8.27 -5.77 14.41
CA GLN A 36 -7.10 -6.62 14.66
C GLN A 36 -5.82 -5.85 15.02
N ASP A 37 -5.76 -4.53 14.75
CA ASP A 37 -4.62 -3.68 15.07
C ASP A 37 -4.55 -3.32 16.56
N PHE A 38 -5.66 -3.46 17.28
CA PHE A 38 -5.69 -3.28 18.72
C PHE A 38 -5.09 -4.49 19.45
N TYR A 39 -4.30 -4.22 20.47
CA TYR A 39 -3.69 -5.24 21.32
C TYR A 39 -4.72 -5.90 22.20
N ARG A 40 -5.55 -5.08 22.87
CA ARG A 40 -6.57 -5.56 23.81
C ARG A 40 -7.81 -6.09 23.10
N PRO A 41 -8.31 -7.28 23.52
CA PRO A 41 -9.54 -7.85 22.94
C PRO A 41 -10.79 -7.00 23.15
N ASP A 42 -10.92 -6.36 24.31
CA ASP A 42 -12.04 -5.46 24.64
C ASP A 42 -12.04 -4.21 23.72
N HIS A 43 -10.87 -3.64 23.45
CA HIS A 43 -10.73 -2.52 22.50
C HIS A 43 -11.15 -2.92 21.08
N ARG A 44 -10.85 -4.15 20.64
CA ARG A 44 -11.29 -4.67 19.32
C ARG A 44 -12.81 -4.69 19.21
N LEU A 45 -13.48 -5.19 20.27
CA LEU A 45 -14.94 -5.27 20.30
C LEU A 45 -15.59 -3.89 20.23
N ILE A 46 -15.03 -2.92 20.96
CA ILE A 46 -15.51 -1.53 20.94
C ILE A 46 -15.29 -0.91 19.56
N PHE A 47 -14.12 -1.09 18.96
CA PHE A 47 -13.81 -0.56 17.62
C PHE A 47 -14.73 -1.15 16.55
N ASP A 48 -14.99 -2.46 16.58
CA ASP A 48 -15.95 -3.12 15.68
C ASP A 48 -17.37 -2.58 15.85
N ALA A 49 -17.79 -2.34 17.10
CA ALA A 49 -19.10 -1.77 17.37
C ALA A 49 -19.24 -0.34 16.82
N ILE A 50 -18.21 0.49 17.02
CA ILE A 50 -18.16 1.85 16.46
C ILE A 50 -18.22 1.80 14.91
N GLY A 51 -17.45 0.91 14.28
CA GLY A 51 -17.44 0.75 12.83
C GLY A 51 -18.82 0.32 12.27
N ASN A 52 -19.49 -0.60 12.95
CA ASN A 52 -20.81 -1.03 12.56
C ASN A 52 -21.86 0.11 12.66
N LEU A 53 -21.80 0.92 13.72
CA LEU A 53 -22.70 2.06 13.89
C LEU A 53 -22.40 3.17 12.88
N ALA A 54 -21.11 3.50 12.68
CA ALA A 54 -20.68 4.50 11.72
C ALA A 54 -21.10 4.17 10.28
N THR A 55 -20.93 2.92 9.85
CA THR A 55 -21.38 2.48 8.52
C THR A 55 -22.89 2.56 8.31
N GLN A 56 -23.67 2.53 9.41
CA GLN A 56 -25.14 2.71 9.40
C GLN A 56 -25.55 4.17 9.59
N ASN A 57 -24.59 5.12 9.60
CA ASN A 57 -24.82 6.53 9.92
C ASN A 57 -25.52 6.74 11.28
N GLN A 58 -25.25 5.88 12.26
CA GLN A 58 -25.78 5.99 13.61
C GLN A 58 -24.78 6.70 14.53
N PRO A 59 -25.23 7.37 15.59
CA PRO A 59 -24.35 7.98 16.59
C PRO A 59 -23.44 6.93 17.23
N CYS A 60 -22.19 7.28 17.47
CA CYS A 60 -21.17 6.39 18.02
C CYS A 60 -20.75 6.80 19.45
N ASP A 61 -21.67 7.39 20.24
CA ASP A 61 -21.38 7.73 21.63
C ASP A 61 -21.33 6.52 22.57
N ALA A 62 -20.85 6.72 23.79
CA ALA A 62 -20.67 5.65 24.76
C ALA A 62 -21.96 4.88 25.11
N VAL A 63 -23.12 5.51 24.99
CA VAL A 63 -24.43 4.88 25.29
C VAL A 63 -24.83 3.99 24.12
N THR A 64 -24.82 4.51 22.89
CA THR A 64 -25.20 3.76 21.68
C THR A 64 -24.30 2.58 21.41
N VAL A 65 -22.98 2.73 21.65
CA VAL A 65 -21.98 1.65 21.53
C VAL A 65 -22.23 0.58 22.60
N SER A 66 -22.51 0.98 23.85
CA SER A 66 -22.83 0.01 24.93
C SER A 66 -24.10 -0.78 24.63
N GLU A 67 -25.16 -0.13 24.16
CA GLU A 67 -26.40 -0.81 23.76
C GLU A 67 -26.18 -1.78 22.58
N HIS A 68 -25.35 -1.37 21.59
CA HIS A 68 -25.02 -2.24 20.46
C HIS A 68 -24.29 -3.50 20.92
N LEU A 69 -23.29 -3.34 21.81
CA LEU A 69 -22.55 -4.44 22.42
C LEU A 69 -23.44 -5.34 23.30
N GLU A 70 -24.39 -4.76 24.04
CA GLU A 70 -25.34 -5.51 24.86
C GLU A 70 -26.25 -6.38 24.01
N ARG A 71 -26.84 -5.83 22.94
CA ARG A 71 -27.64 -6.59 21.97
C ARG A 71 -26.86 -7.73 21.31
N ALA A 72 -25.55 -7.54 21.11
CA ALA A 72 -24.66 -8.57 20.60
C ALA A 72 -24.17 -9.58 21.66
N GLY A 73 -24.54 -9.40 22.94
CA GLY A 73 -24.07 -10.22 24.06
C GLY A 73 -22.58 -10.06 24.40
N LYS A 74 -21.92 -8.98 23.94
CA LYS A 74 -20.47 -8.74 24.05
C LYS A 74 -20.09 -7.62 25.04
N LEU A 75 -21.07 -7.00 25.69
CA LEU A 75 -20.82 -5.83 26.56
C LEU A 75 -19.89 -6.17 27.73
N VAL A 76 -20.04 -7.35 28.34
CA VAL A 76 -19.19 -7.78 29.46
C VAL A 76 -17.73 -7.97 28.99
N ASP A 77 -17.54 -8.61 27.86
CA ASP A 77 -16.21 -8.85 27.26
C ASP A 77 -15.54 -7.56 26.81
N ALA A 78 -16.33 -6.53 26.49
CA ALA A 78 -15.86 -5.19 26.17
C ALA A 78 -15.56 -4.30 27.40
N GLY A 79 -15.61 -4.87 28.62
CA GLY A 79 -15.31 -4.15 29.88
C GLY A 79 -16.52 -3.50 30.54
N GLY A 80 -17.73 -3.69 29.98
CA GLY A 80 -18.98 -3.17 30.55
C GLY A 80 -19.23 -1.67 30.25
N PRO A 81 -20.41 -1.16 30.64
CA PRO A 81 -20.82 0.22 30.32
C PRO A 81 -19.96 1.28 31.02
N SER A 82 -19.38 0.95 32.19
CA SER A 82 -18.48 1.86 32.90
C SER A 82 -17.18 2.09 32.14
N PHE A 83 -16.68 1.07 31.43
CA PHE A 83 -15.44 1.17 30.66
C PHE A 83 -15.63 2.04 29.40
N THR A 84 -16.68 1.83 28.62
CA THR A 84 -17.00 2.67 27.47
C THR A 84 -17.21 4.13 27.87
N GLY A 85 -17.89 4.37 29.00
CA GLY A 85 -18.04 5.71 29.58
C GLY A 85 -16.75 6.36 30.06
N SER A 86 -15.80 5.56 30.58
CA SER A 86 -14.47 6.09 31.00
C SER A 86 -13.61 6.44 29.79
N LEU A 87 -13.64 5.64 28.74
CA LEU A 87 -12.92 5.94 27.48
C LEU A 87 -13.29 7.32 26.93
N ALA A 88 -14.58 7.67 26.91
CA ALA A 88 -15.01 8.98 26.44
C ALA A 88 -14.59 10.13 27.36
N ARG A 89 -14.58 9.91 28.70
CA ARG A 89 -14.21 10.96 29.68
C ARG A 89 -12.73 11.23 29.78
N ASP A 90 -11.92 10.18 29.69
CA ASP A 90 -10.49 10.23 30.01
C ASP A 90 -9.65 10.50 28.75
N THR A 91 -10.30 10.74 27.59
CA THR A 91 -9.63 10.96 26.30
C THR A 91 -9.27 12.43 26.12
N PRO A 92 -8.05 12.74 25.65
CA PRO A 92 -7.67 14.06 25.18
C PRO A 92 -8.56 14.53 24.01
N PRO A 93 -8.64 15.85 23.73
CA PRO A 93 -9.46 16.38 22.63
C PRO A 93 -9.27 15.61 21.32
N ALA A 94 -10.35 15.31 20.61
CA ALA A 94 -10.39 14.48 19.39
C ALA A 94 -9.50 14.96 18.22
N ALA A 95 -8.94 16.16 18.30
CA ALA A 95 -8.10 16.75 17.26
C ALA A 95 -6.90 15.91 16.84
N ASN A 96 -6.43 14.95 17.66
CA ASN A 96 -5.24 14.15 17.41
C ASN A 96 -5.52 12.66 17.16
N VAL A 97 -6.78 12.26 16.94
CA VAL A 97 -7.16 10.84 16.81
C VAL A 97 -6.34 10.14 15.71
N ARG A 98 -6.05 10.80 14.60
CA ARG A 98 -5.21 10.27 13.52
C ARG A 98 -3.80 9.94 13.98
N ALA A 99 -3.15 10.81 14.74
CA ALA A 99 -1.80 10.57 15.26
C ALA A 99 -1.76 9.36 16.23
N TYR A 100 -2.80 9.20 17.05
CA TYR A 100 -2.91 8.01 17.90
C TYR A 100 -3.19 6.74 17.11
N ALA A 101 -3.99 6.82 16.04
CA ALA A 101 -4.22 5.72 15.12
C ALA A 101 -2.91 5.25 14.45
N ASP A 102 -2.06 6.18 14.03
CA ASP A 102 -0.76 5.87 13.45
C ASP A 102 0.15 5.13 14.44
N ILE A 103 0.14 5.51 15.74
CA ILE A 103 0.86 4.81 16.80
C ILE A 103 0.33 3.37 16.97
N VAL A 104 -0.99 3.19 17.04
CA VAL A 104 -1.61 1.86 17.16
C VAL A 104 -1.22 0.99 15.97
N ARG A 105 -1.26 1.55 14.75
CA ARG A 105 -0.87 0.88 13.51
C ARG A 105 0.58 0.43 13.52
N GLU A 106 1.50 1.32 13.90
CA GLU A 106 2.92 1.00 14.03
C GLU A 106 3.15 -0.17 14.99
N ARG A 107 2.52 -0.14 16.17
CA ARG A 107 2.62 -1.23 17.15
C ARG A 107 2.02 -2.53 16.63
N SER A 108 0.95 -2.47 15.84
CA SER A 108 0.37 -3.63 15.18
C SER A 108 1.33 -4.26 14.18
N LEU A 109 1.96 -3.46 13.31
CA LEU A 109 2.97 -3.93 12.34
C LEU A 109 4.15 -4.61 13.04
N LEU A 110 4.64 -4.04 14.14
CA LEU A 110 5.70 -4.67 14.93
C LEU A 110 5.27 -6.02 15.52
N ARG A 111 4.01 -6.16 15.97
CA ARG A 111 3.48 -7.45 16.43
C ARG A 111 3.36 -8.47 15.30
N GLN A 112 2.92 -8.03 14.11
CA GLN A 112 2.85 -8.90 12.93
C GLN A 112 4.24 -9.39 12.54
N LEU A 113 5.24 -8.51 12.52
CA LEU A 113 6.62 -8.86 12.23
C LEU A 113 7.19 -9.86 13.26
N LEU A 114 6.88 -9.65 14.55
CA LEU A 114 7.29 -10.55 15.62
C LEU A 114 6.68 -11.96 15.43
N ARG A 115 5.39 -12.03 15.09
CA ARG A 115 4.70 -13.31 14.81
C ARG A 115 5.31 -13.99 13.58
N ALA A 116 5.46 -13.27 12.48
CA ALA A 116 6.07 -13.82 11.26
C ALA A 116 7.49 -14.37 11.53
N GLY A 117 8.32 -13.62 12.27
CA GLY A 117 9.65 -14.10 12.65
C GLY A 117 9.62 -15.36 13.52
N THR A 118 8.66 -15.45 14.46
CA THR A 118 8.48 -16.64 15.29
C THR A 118 8.00 -17.83 14.46
N ASP A 119 7.05 -17.62 13.55
CA ASP A 119 6.52 -18.67 12.68
C ASP A 119 7.57 -19.17 11.69
N ILE A 120 8.40 -18.27 11.12
CA ILE A 120 9.52 -18.63 10.24
C ILE A 120 10.54 -19.46 11.02
N ALA A 121 10.90 -19.06 12.23
CA ALA A 121 11.81 -19.85 13.05
C ALA A 121 11.22 -21.23 13.39
N ALA A 122 9.93 -21.29 13.75
CA ALA A 122 9.24 -22.53 14.06
C ALA A 122 9.19 -23.50 12.86
N SER A 123 8.93 -22.98 11.64
CA SER A 123 8.89 -23.83 10.43
C SER A 123 10.24 -24.45 10.09
N VAL A 124 11.35 -23.76 10.40
CA VAL A 124 12.69 -24.34 10.22
C VAL A 124 12.95 -25.49 11.21
N PHE A 125 12.53 -25.32 12.48
CA PHE A 125 12.73 -26.36 13.51
C PHE A 125 11.77 -27.54 13.35
N ASN A 126 10.56 -27.32 12.87
CA ASN A 126 9.52 -28.34 12.71
C ASN A 126 9.35 -28.77 11.25
N ASN A 127 10.43 -28.75 10.47
CA ASN A 127 10.41 -29.11 9.05
C ASN A 127 9.97 -30.57 8.84
N GLU A 128 8.81 -30.78 8.22
CA GLU A 128 8.22 -32.09 7.92
C GLU A 128 8.58 -32.61 6.51
N GLY A 129 9.65 -32.11 5.90
CA GLY A 129 10.14 -32.57 4.59
C GLY A 129 10.15 -31.50 3.51
N GLU A 130 9.90 -30.24 3.87
CA GLU A 130 10.03 -29.09 2.98
C GLU A 130 11.49 -28.82 2.65
N THR A 131 11.76 -28.39 1.43
CA THR A 131 13.12 -27.98 1.03
C THR A 131 13.46 -26.61 1.60
N ALA A 132 14.76 -26.32 1.74
CA ALA A 132 15.21 -25.01 2.19
C ALA A 132 14.68 -23.87 1.30
N ARG A 133 14.48 -24.13 0.00
CA ARG A 133 13.93 -23.17 -0.94
C ARG A 133 12.45 -22.86 -0.66
N GLU A 134 11.65 -23.86 -0.42
CA GLU A 134 10.23 -23.70 -0.07
C GLU A 134 10.06 -22.90 1.23
N LEU A 135 10.91 -23.15 2.24
CA LEU A 135 10.91 -22.38 3.48
C LEU A 135 11.31 -20.92 3.27
N VAL A 136 12.27 -20.64 2.37
CA VAL A 136 12.64 -19.25 2.01
C VAL A 136 11.49 -18.56 1.27
N ASP A 137 10.88 -19.21 0.28
CA ASP A 137 9.74 -18.65 -0.47
C ASP A 137 8.55 -18.35 0.46
N MET A 138 8.29 -19.22 1.42
CA MET A 138 7.26 -19.01 2.44
C MET A 138 7.60 -17.81 3.36
N ALA A 139 8.86 -17.68 3.78
CA ALA A 139 9.30 -16.58 4.62
C ALA A 139 9.21 -15.24 3.89
N GLU A 140 9.63 -15.18 2.62
CA GLU A 140 9.48 -14.01 1.76
C GLU A 140 8.00 -13.60 1.62
N GLY A 141 7.10 -14.56 1.37
CA GLY A 141 5.66 -14.32 1.28
C GLY A 141 5.09 -13.68 2.55
N LYS A 142 5.44 -14.20 3.73
CA LYS A 142 4.97 -13.65 5.02
C LYS A 142 5.47 -12.22 5.26
N VAL A 143 6.73 -11.94 4.95
CA VAL A 143 7.31 -10.59 5.11
C VAL A 143 6.71 -9.62 4.10
N PHE A 144 6.54 -10.06 2.86
CA PHE A 144 5.92 -9.26 1.80
C PHE A 144 4.47 -8.86 2.13
N GLU A 145 3.68 -9.78 2.67
CA GLU A 145 2.31 -9.52 3.10
C GLU A 145 2.24 -8.41 4.16
N ILE A 146 3.16 -8.42 5.14
CA ILE A 146 3.27 -7.36 6.15
C ILE A 146 3.65 -6.02 5.51
N ALA A 147 4.61 -6.03 4.58
CA ALA A 147 5.04 -4.82 3.89
C ALA A 147 3.92 -4.22 3.04
N GLU A 148 3.16 -5.05 2.31
CA GLU A 148 2.01 -4.62 1.51
C GLU A 148 0.90 -4.02 2.37
N GLN A 149 0.59 -4.64 3.51
CA GLN A 149 -0.38 -4.10 4.46
C GLN A 149 0.09 -2.76 5.07
N GLY A 150 1.39 -2.59 5.29
CA GLY A 150 1.98 -1.32 5.74
C GLY A 150 1.86 -0.20 4.71
N LEU A 151 2.05 -0.52 3.43
CA LEU A 151 1.95 0.44 2.32
C LEU A 151 0.52 0.92 2.05
N ARG A 152 -0.47 0.06 2.25
CA ARG A 152 -1.89 0.41 2.06
C ARG A 152 -2.35 1.53 3.00
N SER A 153 -1.80 1.61 4.19
CA SER A 153 -2.14 2.68 5.16
C SER A 153 -1.56 4.06 4.83
N GLY A 154 -0.62 4.16 3.89
CA GLY A 154 0.11 5.40 3.61
C GLY A 154 -0.11 6.03 2.23
N ARG A 155 -0.69 5.31 1.26
CA ARG A 155 -0.68 5.75 -0.14
C ARG A 155 -1.98 5.65 -0.94
N GLU A 156 -3.04 5.02 -0.43
CA GLU A 156 -4.28 4.79 -1.21
C GLU A 156 -5.56 5.33 -0.56
N GLY A 157 -5.47 6.18 0.47
CA GLY A 157 -6.61 6.98 0.90
C GLY A 157 -7.05 7.94 -0.20
N ALA A 158 -8.34 8.19 -0.35
CA ALA A 158 -8.86 9.19 -1.26
C ALA A 158 -8.17 10.53 -1.00
N VAL A 159 -7.38 11.02 -1.97
CA VAL A 159 -6.70 12.32 -1.86
C VAL A 159 -7.69 13.40 -2.22
N SER A 160 -7.85 14.39 -1.34
CA SER A 160 -8.73 15.51 -1.61
C SER A 160 -8.31 16.24 -2.88
N ILE A 161 -9.26 16.57 -3.73
CA ILE A 161 -9.02 17.34 -4.95
C ILE A 161 -8.38 18.70 -4.64
N GLN A 162 -8.67 19.27 -3.46
CA GLN A 162 -8.05 20.50 -2.99
C GLN A 162 -6.54 20.38 -2.77
N THR A 163 -6.06 19.20 -2.38
CA THR A 163 -4.63 18.92 -2.20
C THR A 163 -3.94 18.68 -3.55
N LEU A 164 -4.65 18.11 -4.53
CA LEU A 164 -4.11 17.83 -5.87
C LEU A 164 -4.12 19.06 -6.79
N MET A 165 -5.04 19.99 -6.60
CA MET A 165 -5.21 21.18 -7.44
C MET A 165 -3.95 22.03 -7.61
N PRO A 166 -3.22 22.40 -6.54
CA PRO A 166 -1.99 23.18 -6.69
C PRO A 166 -0.94 22.47 -7.57
N VAL A 167 -0.73 21.17 -7.33
CA VAL A 167 0.22 20.36 -8.09
C VAL A 167 -0.16 20.28 -9.57
N LEU A 168 -1.46 20.17 -9.85
CA LEU A 168 -1.96 20.13 -11.23
C LEU A 168 -1.82 21.48 -11.93
N ILE A 169 -2.07 22.58 -11.23
CA ILE A 169 -1.91 23.93 -11.77
C ILE A 169 -0.43 24.18 -12.13
N ASP A 170 0.50 23.87 -11.23
CA ASP A 170 1.93 24.01 -11.48
C ASP A 170 2.37 23.18 -12.71
N GLN A 171 1.85 21.97 -12.86
CA GLN A 171 2.11 21.13 -14.06
C GLN A 171 1.55 21.75 -15.34
N ILE A 172 0.35 22.32 -15.29
CA ILE A 172 -0.27 22.96 -16.45
C ILE A 172 0.53 24.21 -16.86
N ASP A 173 1.00 25.00 -15.90
CA ASP A 173 1.82 26.19 -16.15
C ASP A 173 3.18 25.80 -16.75
N GLU A 174 3.79 24.71 -16.29
CA GLU A 174 5.01 24.17 -16.87
C GLU A 174 4.79 23.72 -18.34
N TRP A 175 3.69 23.03 -18.62
CA TRP A 175 3.34 22.62 -19.97
C TRP A 175 3.03 23.81 -20.90
N HIS A 176 2.43 24.85 -20.37
CA HIS A 176 2.16 26.07 -21.13
C HIS A 176 3.44 26.81 -21.47
N SER A 177 4.37 26.84 -20.54
CA SER A 177 5.69 27.48 -20.71
C SER A 177 6.60 26.73 -21.70
N ASN A 178 6.42 25.39 -21.82
CA ASN A 178 7.25 24.52 -22.66
C ASN A 178 6.39 23.66 -23.62
N PRO A 179 5.71 24.24 -24.61
CA PRO A 179 4.75 23.53 -25.45
C PRO A 179 5.34 22.43 -26.34
N ASN A 180 6.65 22.45 -26.58
CA ASN A 180 7.36 21.46 -27.40
C ASN A 180 8.05 20.35 -26.59
N GLN A 181 7.99 20.41 -25.25
CA GLN A 181 8.59 19.38 -24.40
C GLN A 181 7.68 18.16 -24.32
N LEU A 182 8.26 16.97 -24.48
CA LEU A 182 7.54 15.72 -24.28
C LEU A 182 7.13 15.59 -22.80
N ARG A 183 5.87 15.24 -22.56
CA ARG A 183 5.29 15.12 -21.20
C ARG A 183 5.64 13.81 -20.51
N GLY A 184 6.07 12.82 -21.28
CA GLY A 184 6.44 11.49 -20.82
C GLY A 184 7.86 11.12 -21.23
N LEU A 185 8.28 9.91 -20.87
CA LEU A 185 9.55 9.33 -21.26
C LEU A 185 9.58 9.14 -22.79
N PRO A 186 10.56 9.70 -23.50
CA PRO A 186 10.67 9.53 -24.94
C PRO A 186 10.98 8.07 -25.31
N THR A 187 10.36 7.59 -26.36
CA THR A 187 10.53 6.22 -26.87
C THR A 187 11.63 6.08 -27.92
N GLY A 188 12.09 7.21 -28.48
CA GLY A 188 13.02 7.26 -29.61
C GLY A 188 12.37 7.12 -30.98
N PHE A 189 11.04 7.07 -31.02
CA PHE A 189 10.25 7.08 -32.25
C PHE A 189 9.47 8.40 -32.35
N ASP A 190 10.05 9.39 -33.03
CA ASP A 190 9.51 10.75 -33.11
C ASP A 190 8.02 10.81 -33.52
N GLY A 191 7.62 9.96 -34.48
CA GLY A 191 6.24 9.91 -34.93
C GLY A 191 5.28 9.35 -33.87
N PHE A 192 5.75 8.47 -33.03
CA PHE A 192 5.01 7.91 -31.89
C PHE A 192 4.96 8.94 -30.76
N ASP A 193 6.11 9.49 -30.39
CA ASP A 193 6.26 10.45 -29.31
C ASP A 193 5.44 11.73 -29.55
N LYS A 194 5.38 12.21 -30.81
CA LYS A 194 4.53 13.37 -31.19
C LYS A 194 3.04 13.10 -31.01
N LYS A 195 2.60 11.84 -31.19
CA LYS A 195 1.18 11.47 -31.05
C LYS A 195 0.77 11.16 -29.63
N THR A 196 1.65 10.55 -28.84
CA THR A 196 1.35 10.08 -27.48
C THR A 196 1.81 11.05 -26.39
N GLY A 197 2.79 11.89 -26.70
CA GLY A 197 3.48 12.73 -25.72
C GLY A 197 4.53 11.97 -24.91
N GLY A 198 4.98 10.79 -25.37
CA GLY A 198 5.85 9.87 -24.64
C GLY A 198 5.12 8.93 -23.69
N LEU A 199 5.87 8.08 -22.98
CA LEU A 199 5.34 7.13 -21.98
C LEU A 199 5.21 7.82 -20.63
N ARG A 200 4.02 7.83 -20.02
CA ARG A 200 3.78 8.50 -18.73
C ARG A 200 3.78 7.51 -17.58
N PRO A 201 4.12 7.96 -16.36
CA PRO A 201 4.00 7.13 -15.18
C PRO A 201 2.57 6.63 -14.99
N GLY A 202 2.42 5.31 -14.70
CA GLY A 202 1.12 4.68 -14.51
C GLY A 202 0.42 4.22 -15.78
N ASP A 203 0.90 4.55 -16.99
CA ASP A 203 0.30 4.13 -18.23
C ASP A 203 0.58 2.63 -18.52
N LEU A 204 -0.44 1.91 -18.95
CA LEU A 204 -0.32 0.60 -19.55
C LEU A 204 -0.39 0.72 -21.08
N VAL A 205 0.75 0.47 -21.75
CA VAL A 205 0.83 0.53 -23.22
C VAL A 205 0.85 -0.89 -23.80
N ILE A 206 -0.17 -1.24 -24.60
CA ILE A 206 -0.28 -2.55 -25.24
C ILE A 206 0.14 -2.46 -26.68
N VAL A 207 1.19 -3.23 -27.06
CA VAL A 207 1.65 -3.36 -28.44
C VAL A 207 1.17 -4.69 -29.00
N ALA A 208 0.23 -4.66 -29.94
CA ALA A 208 -0.33 -5.84 -30.58
C ALA A 208 0.08 -5.90 -32.05
N GLY A 209 0.22 -7.11 -32.58
CA GLY A 209 0.53 -7.35 -33.99
C GLY A 209 0.60 -8.86 -34.29
N ARG A 210 0.57 -9.22 -35.56
CA ARG A 210 0.73 -10.62 -35.99
C ARG A 210 2.11 -11.15 -35.66
N PRO A 211 2.31 -12.46 -35.53
CA PRO A 211 3.64 -13.07 -35.37
C PRO A 211 4.63 -12.51 -36.42
N SER A 212 5.88 -12.36 -36.01
CA SER A 212 6.98 -11.86 -36.85
C SER A 212 6.89 -10.40 -37.32
N MET A 213 5.94 -9.60 -36.85
CA MET A 213 5.80 -8.17 -37.21
C MET A 213 6.74 -7.23 -36.38
N GLY A 214 7.64 -7.76 -35.59
CA GLY A 214 8.62 -6.97 -34.86
C GLY A 214 8.15 -6.36 -33.54
N LYS A 215 7.07 -6.86 -32.90
CA LYS A 215 6.58 -6.36 -31.60
C LYS A 215 7.67 -6.29 -30.53
N THR A 216 8.38 -7.40 -30.32
CA THR A 216 9.46 -7.50 -29.33
C THR A 216 10.61 -6.56 -29.68
N THR A 217 10.96 -6.44 -30.97
CA THR A 217 11.99 -5.51 -31.43
C THR A 217 11.61 -4.07 -31.16
N PHE A 218 10.35 -3.72 -31.39
CA PHE A 218 9.83 -2.37 -31.10
C PHE A 218 9.93 -2.05 -29.61
N ALA A 219 9.47 -2.97 -28.74
CA ALA A 219 9.52 -2.81 -27.29
C ALA A 219 10.97 -2.73 -26.77
N VAL A 220 11.86 -3.60 -27.27
CA VAL A 220 13.28 -3.58 -26.88
C VAL A 220 13.97 -2.31 -27.34
N ASN A 221 13.68 -1.78 -28.52
CA ASN A 221 14.25 -0.51 -29.00
C ASN A 221 13.79 0.68 -28.15
N MET A 222 12.53 0.71 -27.70
CA MET A 222 12.07 1.73 -26.75
C MET A 222 12.80 1.62 -25.41
N ALA A 223 12.97 0.41 -24.90
CA ALA A 223 13.72 0.14 -23.68
C ALA A 223 15.19 0.58 -23.79
N GLU A 224 15.84 0.25 -24.91
CA GLU A 224 17.20 0.67 -25.22
C GLU A 224 17.34 2.20 -25.28
N TYR A 225 16.39 2.86 -25.96
CA TYR A 225 16.41 4.31 -26.03
C TYR A 225 16.23 4.97 -24.66
N ALA A 226 15.26 4.51 -23.88
CA ALA A 226 14.99 5.02 -22.54
C ALA A 226 16.18 4.82 -21.59
N ALA A 227 16.88 3.68 -21.68
CA ALA A 227 18.00 3.36 -20.80
C ALA A 227 19.31 4.04 -21.19
N LEU A 228 19.58 4.22 -22.50
CA LEU A 228 20.92 4.58 -23.00
C LEU A 228 20.99 5.92 -23.74
N LYS A 229 19.94 6.30 -24.46
CA LYS A 229 19.98 7.41 -25.44
C LYS A 229 19.13 8.61 -25.04
N GLY A 230 18.11 8.43 -24.19
CA GLY A 230 17.27 9.53 -23.71
C GLY A 230 18.04 10.52 -22.84
N ASP A 231 17.58 11.77 -22.81
CA ASP A 231 18.14 12.81 -21.92
C ASP A 231 17.98 12.43 -20.45
N VAL A 232 16.87 11.77 -20.12
CA VAL A 232 16.62 11.16 -18.81
C VAL A 232 16.81 9.64 -18.94
N LYS A 233 17.91 9.15 -18.37
CA LYS A 233 18.20 7.71 -18.34
C LYS A 233 17.29 7.00 -17.35
N ALA A 234 16.43 6.12 -17.84
CA ALA A 234 15.51 5.35 -17.03
C ALA A 234 16.01 3.91 -16.83
N SER A 235 15.82 3.36 -15.65
CA SER A 235 15.99 1.93 -15.41
C SER A 235 14.82 1.18 -16.02
N VAL A 236 15.09 0.12 -16.83
CA VAL A 236 14.08 -0.67 -17.51
C VAL A 236 14.19 -2.13 -17.09
N ALA A 237 13.08 -2.72 -16.67
CA ALA A 237 12.96 -4.16 -16.41
C ALA A 237 12.21 -4.83 -17.57
N ILE A 238 12.74 -5.92 -18.10
CA ILE A 238 12.13 -6.69 -19.20
C ILE A 238 11.77 -8.09 -18.69
N PHE A 239 10.47 -8.42 -18.73
CA PHE A 239 9.97 -9.75 -18.41
C PHE A 239 9.55 -10.44 -19.71
N SER A 240 10.21 -11.53 -20.08
CA SER A 240 9.94 -12.27 -21.32
C SER A 240 9.57 -13.72 -21.02
N MET A 241 8.37 -14.11 -21.53
CA MET A 241 7.90 -15.50 -21.44
C MET A 241 8.13 -16.27 -22.76
N GLU A 242 8.45 -15.56 -23.85
CA GLU A 242 8.62 -16.15 -25.19
C GLU A 242 10.09 -16.36 -25.56
N MET A 243 10.98 -15.46 -25.11
CA MET A 243 12.38 -15.46 -25.51
C MET A 243 13.31 -15.54 -24.29
N PRO A 244 14.36 -16.41 -24.33
CA PRO A 244 15.41 -16.43 -23.32
C PRO A 244 16.18 -15.11 -23.24
N SER A 245 16.71 -14.80 -22.05
CA SER A 245 17.48 -13.57 -21.78
C SER A 245 18.67 -13.37 -22.72
N GLU A 246 19.35 -14.46 -23.10
CA GLU A 246 20.50 -14.46 -24.00
C GLU A 246 20.12 -13.99 -25.41
N GLN A 247 18.95 -14.39 -25.92
CA GLN A 247 18.46 -13.94 -27.21
C GLN A 247 18.09 -12.46 -27.20
N LEU A 248 17.48 -11.97 -26.11
CA LEU A 248 17.21 -10.55 -25.92
C LEU A 248 18.50 -9.75 -25.87
N MET A 249 19.49 -10.20 -25.09
CA MET A 249 20.80 -9.60 -24.99
C MET A 249 21.50 -9.51 -26.36
N THR A 250 21.49 -10.60 -27.12
CA THR A 250 22.09 -10.65 -28.46
C THR A 250 21.44 -9.63 -29.40
N ARG A 251 20.12 -9.50 -29.37
CA ARG A 251 19.40 -8.49 -30.15
C ARG A 251 19.76 -7.07 -29.74
N MET A 252 19.86 -6.80 -28.44
CA MET A 252 20.26 -5.47 -27.93
C MET A 252 21.71 -5.13 -28.34
N LEU A 253 22.63 -6.07 -28.24
CA LEU A 253 24.02 -5.89 -28.65
C LEU A 253 24.11 -5.63 -30.17
N ALA A 254 23.35 -6.35 -30.98
CA ALA A 254 23.30 -6.14 -32.43
C ALA A 254 22.70 -4.76 -32.78
N SER A 255 21.66 -4.33 -32.07
CA SER A 255 21.06 -3.01 -32.25
C SER A 255 22.03 -1.89 -31.88
N ILE A 256 22.66 -1.96 -30.72
CA ILE A 256 23.63 -0.97 -30.25
C ILE A 256 24.89 -0.95 -31.14
N GLY A 257 25.42 -2.14 -31.48
CA GLY A 257 26.60 -2.31 -32.30
C GLY A 257 26.36 -2.11 -33.81
N ARG A 258 25.10 -1.96 -34.25
CA ARG A 258 24.69 -1.90 -35.68
C ARG A 258 25.20 -3.06 -36.51
N VAL A 259 25.21 -4.26 -35.91
CA VAL A 259 25.67 -5.51 -36.53
C VAL A 259 24.46 -6.35 -36.92
N GLN A 260 24.51 -7.02 -38.09
CA GLN A 260 23.43 -7.90 -38.49
C GLN A 260 23.44 -9.19 -37.66
N LEU A 261 22.25 -9.58 -37.17
CA LEU A 261 22.01 -10.86 -36.51
C LEU A 261 21.95 -11.94 -37.61
N GLY A 262 23.03 -12.60 -37.92
CA GLY A 262 22.98 -13.64 -38.94
C GLY A 262 24.29 -14.06 -39.59
N HIS A 263 25.40 -13.74 -38.98
CA HIS A 263 26.72 -14.25 -39.38
C HIS A 263 27.44 -14.85 -38.19
#